data_7cf5729b070a9bcce7c4aca9cf5dd5b1
#
_entry.id   7cf5729b070a9bcce7c4aca9cf5dd5b1
#
_cell.length_a   1.000
_cell.length_b   1.000
_cell.length_c   1.000
_cell.angle_alpha   90.00
_cell.angle_beta   90.00
_cell.angle_gamma   90.00
#
_symmetry.space_group_name_H-M   'P 1'
#
loop_
_entity.id
_entity.type
_entity.pdbx_description
1 polymer ?
#
loop_
_entity_poly.entity_id
_entity_poly.type
_entity_poly.pdbx_seq_one_letter_code
_entity_poly.pdbx_strand_id
1 'polypeptide(L)'
;IFRNDALQKYRAQFDLAATYVYLAAKAYDYETNLKPGDPRGPGSDFMTGIIRSRSLGLIENGLPQTGNGDGDAGLADPMARMIQNWNLVLKGQLGFNNPQTETGRFSMRSELFRIQAGAAGSTTWRETLTRMIVPNLLVMDEFQRYCIPFNPQQPVEPAIVIPFSTTINFGENFFGWPAGGGDNDYDSTHFATKVRSVGVWFANYNNLVGGGMVNTPRVYLVPVGADVMRTPSSNSGETREWRILDQAIPVPFPLAVGDLSNPSWIPINDSLSGDFVATRRFARFRAYHDSGNFNPAETITDTRLIGRSVWNTRWLLIIPGGTLHSDRNEGIQRFINGALLPTGKRDGNGVTDIKLFFQTYAYSGN
;
A
#
# COMPACT_ATOMS: atom_id res chain seq x y z
N ILE A 1 48.61 16.38 -2.90
CA ILE A 1 47.33 16.70 -3.60
C ILE A 1 46.68 15.39 -4.01
N PHE A 2 47.27 14.54 -4.88
CA PHE A 2 46.66 13.29 -5.37
C PHE A 2 46.21 12.32 -4.28
N ARG A 3 46.95 12.20 -3.15
CA ARG A 3 46.59 11.33 -2.05
C ARG A 3 45.30 11.79 -1.36
N ASN A 4 45.15 13.09 -1.18
CA ASN A 4 43.95 13.65 -0.53
C ASN A 4 42.74 13.51 -1.43
N ASP A 5 42.89 13.73 -2.73
CA ASP A 5 41.80 13.54 -3.70
C ASP A 5 41.35 12.08 -3.78
N ALA A 6 42.28 11.14 -3.76
CA ALA A 6 41.98 9.71 -3.74
C ALA A 6 41.24 9.31 -2.44
N LEU A 7 41.66 9.83 -1.29
CA LEU A 7 40.99 9.59 -0.02
C LEU A 7 39.59 10.18 0.04
N GLN A 8 39.40 11.37 -0.51
CA GLN A 8 38.06 11.98 -0.57
C GLN A 8 37.12 11.19 -1.49
N LYS A 9 37.60 10.75 -2.65
CA LYS A 9 36.84 9.89 -3.56
C LYS A 9 36.49 8.56 -2.89
N TYR A 10 37.44 7.93 -2.22
CA TYR A 10 37.18 6.68 -1.48
C TYR A 10 36.11 6.87 -0.40
N ARG A 11 36.21 7.93 0.41
CA ARG A 11 35.19 8.25 1.43
C ARG A 11 33.80 8.42 0.83
N ALA A 12 33.69 9.23 -0.22
CA ALA A 12 32.39 9.45 -0.87
C ALA A 12 31.79 8.17 -1.45
N GLN A 13 32.62 7.32 -2.06
CA GLN A 13 32.18 6.02 -2.58
C GLN A 13 31.82 5.04 -1.46
N PHE A 14 32.57 5.03 -0.37
CA PHE A 14 32.29 4.22 0.80
C PHE A 14 30.97 4.62 1.48
N ASP A 15 30.74 5.92 1.70
CA ASP A 15 29.52 6.43 2.30
C ASP A 15 28.30 6.09 1.42
N LEU A 16 28.45 6.17 0.11
CA LEU A 16 27.41 5.76 -0.84
C LEU A 16 27.14 4.25 -0.74
N ALA A 17 28.19 3.42 -0.72
CA ALA A 17 28.06 1.97 -0.58
C ALA A 17 27.40 1.60 0.77
N ALA A 18 27.81 2.22 1.86
CA ALA A 18 27.22 2.02 3.18
C ALA A 18 25.73 2.38 3.20
N THR A 19 25.36 3.46 2.54
CA THR A 19 23.94 3.86 2.38
C THR A 19 23.16 2.80 1.64
N TYR A 20 23.65 2.28 0.51
CA TYR A 20 22.95 1.24 -0.24
C TYR A 20 22.83 -0.07 0.53
N VAL A 21 23.90 -0.50 1.24
CA VAL A 21 23.83 -1.71 2.07
C VAL A 21 22.84 -1.54 3.22
N TYR A 22 22.79 -0.36 3.83
CA TYR A 22 21.81 -0.04 4.88
C TYR A 22 20.37 -0.09 4.32
N LEU A 23 20.12 0.52 3.16
CA LEU A 23 18.79 0.50 2.51
C LEU A 23 18.41 -0.92 2.09
N ALA A 24 19.35 -1.70 1.56
CA ALA A 24 19.12 -3.11 1.23
C ALA A 24 18.75 -3.93 2.47
N ALA A 25 19.44 -3.71 3.60
CA ALA A 25 19.13 -4.37 4.85
C ALA A 25 17.73 -3.99 5.39
N LYS A 26 17.35 -2.73 5.27
CA LYS A 26 15.99 -2.27 5.63
C LYS A 26 14.93 -2.89 4.74
N ALA A 27 15.17 -2.93 3.43
CA ALA A 27 14.26 -3.57 2.47
C ALA A 27 14.13 -5.08 2.74
N TYR A 28 15.23 -5.75 3.02
CA TYR A 28 15.26 -7.16 3.39
C TYR A 28 14.47 -7.43 4.68
N ASP A 29 14.68 -6.62 5.72
CA ASP A 29 13.95 -6.72 6.98
C ASP A 29 12.43 -6.52 6.79
N TYR A 30 12.05 -5.54 5.99
CA TYR A 30 10.64 -5.30 5.65
C TYR A 30 10.03 -6.43 4.82
N GLU A 31 10.74 -6.89 3.79
CA GLU A 31 10.22 -7.95 2.89
C GLU A 31 10.03 -9.27 3.62
N THR A 32 11.02 -9.67 4.39
CA THR A 32 10.98 -10.94 5.12
C THR A 32 10.07 -10.89 6.34
N ASN A 33 9.92 -9.70 6.93
CA ASN A 33 9.13 -9.45 8.14
C ASN A 33 9.41 -10.47 9.27
N LEU A 34 10.66 -10.93 9.36
CA LEU A 34 11.07 -11.89 10.38
C LEU A 34 10.95 -11.27 11.78
N LYS A 35 10.69 -12.10 12.78
CA LYS A 35 10.63 -11.68 14.17
C LYS A 35 11.95 -11.00 14.59
N PRO A 36 11.93 -9.93 15.39
CA PRO A 36 13.13 -9.37 15.97
C PRO A 36 13.90 -10.43 16.76
N GLY A 37 15.18 -10.58 16.45
CA GLY A 37 16.04 -11.61 17.04
C GLY A 37 16.02 -12.97 16.32
N ASP A 38 15.30 -13.11 15.24
CA ASP A 38 15.41 -14.30 14.36
C ASP A 38 16.83 -14.30 13.73
N PRO A 39 17.58 -15.41 13.88
CA PRO A 39 18.96 -15.49 13.34
C PRO A 39 19.02 -15.39 11.81
N ARG A 40 17.92 -15.60 11.12
CA ARG A 40 17.79 -15.46 9.66
C ARG A 40 17.56 -14.00 9.23
N GLY A 41 17.14 -13.15 10.18
CA GLY A 41 16.86 -11.74 9.95
C GLY A 41 18.10 -10.85 10.15
N PRO A 42 18.02 -9.60 9.70
CA PRO A 42 19.03 -8.59 9.98
C PRO A 42 18.85 -8.07 11.41
N GLY A 43 19.24 -8.80 12.43
CA GLY A 43 19.11 -8.37 13.82
C GLY A 43 19.71 -6.99 14.10
N SER A 44 19.58 -6.48 15.33
CA SER A 44 20.16 -5.19 15.75
C SER A 44 21.66 -5.12 15.49
N ASP A 45 22.37 -6.24 15.64
CA ASP A 45 23.81 -6.34 15.41
C ASP A 45 24.19 -6.18 13.93
N PHE A 46 23.34 -6.63 13.03
CA PHE A 46 23.52 -6.48 11.60
C PHE A 46 23.50 -5.01 11.16
N MET A 47 22.51 -4.25 11.59
CA MET A 47 22.43 -2.82 11.29
C MET A 47 23.53 -2.04 11.97
N THR A 48 23.88 -2.40 13.20
CA THR A 48 25.00 -1.84 13.93
C THR A 48 26.33 -2.15 13.23
N GLY A 49 26.49 -3.35 12.70
CA GLY A 49 27.64 -3.76 11.90
C GLY A 49 27.82 -2.88 10.65
N ILE A 50 26.75 -2.59 9.92
CA ILE A 50 26.79 -1.69 8.75
C ILE A 50 27.22 -0.28 9.16
N ILE A 51 26.62 0.28 10.21
CA ILE A 51 26.92 1.64 10.68
C ILE A 51 28.37 1.77 11.20
N ARG A 52 28.89 0.73 11.80
CA ARG A 52 30.26 0.69 12.33
C ARG A 52 31.32 0.35 11.31
N SER A 53 30.95 -0.20 10.16
CA SER A 53 31.92 -0.57 9.11
C SER A 53 32.78 0.63 8.68
N ARG A 54 34.05 0.36 8.43
CA ARG A 54 35.02 1.35 7.96
C ARG A 54 35.73 0.90 6.68
N SER A 55 35.43 -0.31 6.20
CA SER A 55 35.97 -0.90 4.98
C SER A 55 34.86 -1.55 4.15
N LEU A 56 35.17 -1.86 2.89
CA LEU A 56 34.27 -2.62 2.02
C LEU A 56 34.23 -4.11 2.39
N GLY A 57 35.24 -4.61 3.07
CA GLY A 57 35.38 -6.03 3.38
C GLY A 57 35.85 -6.85 2.18
N LEU A 58 35.71 -8.17 2.27
CA LEU A 58 36.16 -9.12 1.25
C LEU A 58 35.17 -9.29 0.14
N ILE A 59 35.61 -9.06 -1.09
CA ILE A 59 34.83 -9.27 -2.32
C ILE A 59 35.64 -10.18 -3.24
N GLU A 60 35.10 -11.34 -3.58
CA GLU A 60 35.70 -12.29 -4.51
C GLU A 60 34.80 -12.49 -5.73
N ASN A 61 35.37 -12.37 -6.92
CA ASN A 61 34.64 -12.49 -8.20
C ASN A 61 33.38 -11.60 -8.29
N GLY A 62 33.43 -10.40 -7.67
CA GLY A 62 32.30 -9.48 -7.61
C GLY A 62 31.22 -9.83 -6.58
N LEU A 63 31.40 -10.89 -5.80
CA LEU A 63 30.47 -11.31 -4.76
C LEU A 63 31.00 -10.98 -3.36
N PRO A 64 30.19 -10.41 -2.46
CA PRO A 64 30.58 -10.17 -1.09
C PRO A 64 30.75 -11.48 -0.32
N GLN A 65 31.77 -11.55 0.52
CA GLN A 65 32.11 -12.71 1.33
C GLN A 65 31.90 -12.39 2.82
N THR A 66 31.58 -13.42 3.61
CA THR A 66 31.55 -13.32 5.07
C THR A 66 32.95 -13.18 5.63
N GLY A 67 33.11 -12.34 6.63
CA GLY A 67 34.40 -12.21 7.33
C GLY A 67 34.74 -13.45 8.15
N ASN A 68 36.04 -13.77 8.22
CA ASN A 68 36.55 -14.92 8.97
C ASN A 68 36.79 -14.62 10.48
N GLY A 69 36.16 -13.61 11.03
CA GLY A 69 36.24 -13.30 12.45
C GLY A 69 37.46 -12.49 12.90
N ASP A 70 38.51 -12.39 12.08
CA ASP A 70 39.79 -11.72 12.42
C ASP A 70 39.93 -10.38 11.68
N GLY A 71 39.06 -9.47 11.93
CA GLY A 71 39.22 -8.13 11.37
C GLY A 71 37.89 -7.48 10.99
N ASP A 72 37.97 -6.30 10.41
CA ASP A 72 36.84 -5.57 9.90
C ASP A 72 36.28 -6.29 8.69
N ALA A 73 35.21 -7.08 8.90
CA ALA A 73 34.48 -7.77 7.82
C ALA A 73 33.84 -6.81 6.83
N GLY A 74 33.76 -5.53 7.17
CA GLY A 74 33.27 -4.45 6.32
C GLY A 74 31.82 -4.60 5.91
N LEU A 75 31.45 -3.88 4.86
CA LEU A 75 30.10 -3.90 4.30
C LEU A 75 29.77 -5.21 3.55
N ALA A 76 30.78 -5.97 3.14
CA ALA A 76 30.60 -7.23 2.42
C ALA A 76 29.94 -8.31 3.30
N ASP A 77 30.32 -8.38 4.59
CA ASP A 77 29.81 -9.40 5.50
C ASP A 77 28.27 -9.36 5.66
N PRO A 78 27.64 -8.25 6.02
CA PRO A 78 26.18 -8.19 6.09
C PRO A 78 25.50 -8.50 4.75
N MET A 79 26.05 -8.07 3.63
CA MET A 79 25.52 -8.42 2.32
C MET A 79 25.63 -9.92 2.03
N ALA A 80 26.76 -10.52 2.32
CA ALA A 80 26.95 -11.96 2.14
C ALA A 80 25.97 -12.77 2.98
N ARG A 81 25.76 -12.38 4.24
CA ARG A 81 24.80 -13.03 5.14
C ARG A 81 23.37 -12.90 4.63
N MET A 82 22.96 -11.73 4.15
CA MET A 82 21.62 -11.57 3.53
C MET A 82 21.44 -12.50 2.34
N ILE A 83 22.42 -12.55 1.43
CA ILE A 83 22.38 -13.41 0.24
C ILE A 83 22.34 -14.89 0.64
N GLN A 84 23.13 -15.30 1.61
CA GLN A 84 23.14 -16.67 2.11
C GLN A 84 21.82 -17.05 2.76
N ASN A 85 21.32 -16.23 3.68
CA ASN A 85 20.04 -16.49 4.34
C ASN A 85 18.89 -16.56 3.33
N TRP A 86 18.87 -15.64 2.37
CA TRP A 86 17.86 -15.67 1.30
C TRP A 86 17.90 -16.94 0.49
N ASN A 87 19.07 -17.31 -0.02
CA ASN A 87 19.21 -18.43 -0.95
C ASN A 87 19.09 -19.79 -0.25
N LEU A 88 19.65 -19.94 0.96
CA LEU A 88 19.72 -21.23 1.64
C LEU A 88 18.50 -21.53 2.49
N VAL A 89 17.82 -20.52 3.02
CA VAL A 89 16.77 -20.71 4.02
C VAL A 89 15.45 -20.10 3.58
N LEU A 90 15.40 -18.79 3.40
CA LEU A 90 14.12 -18.08 3.30
C LEU A 90 13.38 -18.42 2.01
N LYS A 91 14.09 -18.50 0.90
CA LYS A 91 13.51 -18.75 -0.42
C LYS A 91 12.74 -20.07 -0.49
N GLY A 92 13.27 -21.11 0.13
CA GLY A 92 12.65 -22.45 0.16
C GLY A 92 11.71 -22.64 1.37
N GLN A 93 12.20 -22.42 2.58
CA GLN A 93 11.45 -22.72 3.81
C GLN A 93 10.24 -21.80 4.02
N LEU A 94 10.36 -20.52 3.68
CA LEU A 94 9.31 -19.54 3.90
C LEU A 94 8.55 -19.18 2.62
N GLY A 95 8.73 -19.92 1.55
CA GLY A 95 7.96 -19.77 0.31
C GLY A 95 8.19 -18.47 -0.45
N PHE A 96 9.29 -17.74 -0.20
CA PHE A 96 9.57 -16.46 -0.90
C PHE A 96 9.78 -16.61 -2.41
N ASN A 97 10.03 -17.81 -2.89
CA ASN A 97 10.11 -18.13 -4.32
C ASN A 97 8.74 -18.42 -4.95
N ASN A 98 7.68 -18.51 -4.16
CA ASN A 98 6.34 -18.83 -4.64
C ASN A 98 5.27 -18.03 -3.86
N PRO A 99 5.16 -16.71 -4.08
CA PRO A 99 4.17 -15.90 -3.42
C PRO A 99 2.75 -16.35 -3.80
N GLN A 100 1.89 -16.42 -2.80
CA GLN A 100 0.47 -16.69 -2.98
C GLN A 100 -0.23 -15.38 -3.31
N THR A 101 -1.07 -15.37 -4.33
CA THR A 101 -1.79 -14.16 -4.75
C THR A 101 -3.28 -14.33 -4.49
N GLU A 102 -3.89 -13.31 -3.90
CA GLU A 102 -5.32 -13.25 -3.64
C GLU A 102 -5.91 -11.98 -4.21
N THR A 103 -7.22 -12.05 -4.47
CA THR A 103 -8.00 -10.91 -4.96
C THR A 103 -9.25 -10.77 -4.11
N GLY A 104 -9.30 -9.73 -3.31
CA GLY A 104 -10.42 -9.41 -2.44
C GLY A 104 -11.24 -8.23 -2.96
N ARG A 105 -12.56 -8.29 -2.75
CA ARG A 105 -13.50 -7.19 -2.96
C ARG A 105 -14.26 -6.96 -1.68
N PHE A 106 -14.18 -5.77 -1.12
CA PHE A 106 -14.70 -5.46 0.19
C PHE A 106 -15.72 -4.34 0.10
N SER A 107 -16.93 -4.58 0.60
CA SER A 107 -18.01 -3.60 0.61
C SER A 107 -17.85 -2.64 1.79
N MET A 108 -17.74 -1.35 1.52
CA MET A 108 -17.77 -0.37 2.62
C MET A 108 -19.15 -0.27 3.26
N ARG A 109 -20.21 -0.45 2.49
CA ARG A 109 -21.57 -0.39 3.03
C ARG A 109 -21.88 -1.53 3.97
N SER A 110 -21.71 -2.78 3.53
CA SER A 110 -22.12 -3.96 4.32
C SER A 110 -21.07 -4.44 5.30
N GLU A 111 -19.78 -4.38 4.94
CA GLU A 111 -18.70 -4.95 5.75
C GLU A 111 -18.06 -3.92 6.69
N LEU A 112 -17.85 -2.66 6.26
CA LEU A 112 -17.31 -1.61 7.12
C LEU A 112 -18.38 -0.97 8.00
N PHE A 113 -19.47 -0.47 7.37
CA PHE A 113 -20.51 0.27 8.11
C PHE A 113 -21.66 -0.60 8.62
N ARG A 114 -21.67 -1.88 8.29
CA ARG A 114 -22.72 -2.84 8.71
C ARG A 114 -24.13 -2.40 8.31
N ILE A 115 -24.27 -1.73 7.16
CA ILE A 115 -25.55 -1.23 6.66
C ILE A 115 -26.13 -2.26 5.67
N GLN A 116 -27.27 -2.82 6.02
CA GLN A 116 -27.95 -3.82 5.22
C GLN A 116 -28.56 -3.25 3.94
N ALA A 117 -28.92 -4.14 3.01
CA ALA A 117 -29.68 -3.77 1.83
C ALA A 117 -31.11 -3.33 2.19
N GLY A 118 -31.78 -2.64 1.26
CA GLY A 118 -33.16 -2.17 1.39
C GLY A 118 -33.28 -0.66 1.58
N ALA A 119 -34.50 -0.16 1.64
CA ALA A 119 -34.79 1.27 1.64
C ALA A 119 -34.28 2.00 2.88
N ALA A 120 -34.47 1.42 4.06
CA ALA A 120 -33.95 1.97 5.32
C ALA A 120 -32.43 2.03 5.31
N GLY A 121 -31.77 0.95 4.90
CA GLY A 121 -30.30 0.91 4.76
C GLY A 121 -29.79 1.90 3.72
N SER A 122 -30.51 2.14 2.64
CA SER A 122 -30.13 3.15 1.64
C SER A 122 -30.22 4.57 2.19
N THR A 123 -31.15 4.85 3.09
CA THR A 123 -31.21 6.13 3.80
C THR A 123 -30.04 6.29 4.76
N THR A 124 -29.79 5.27 5.59
CA THR A 124 -28.65 5.27 6.52
C THR A 124 -27.31 5.40 5.77
N TRP A 125 -27.18 4.78 4.60
CA TRP A 125 -25.99 4.90 3.77
C TRP A 125 -25.74 6.34 3.29
N ARG A 126 -26.78 6.99 2.77
CA ARG A 126 -26.69 8.41 2.35
C ARG A 126 -26.33 9.34 3.51
N GLU A 127 -26.95 9.13 4.67
CA GLU A 127 -26.63 9.89 5.88
C GLU A 127 -25.18 9.66 6.33
N THR A 128 -24.69 8.42 6.22
CA THR A 128 -23.31 8.08 6.55
C THR A 128 -22.36 8.79 5.63
N LEU A 129 -22.56 8.74 4.31
CA LEU A 129 -21.72 9.46 3.35
C LEU A 129 -21.78 10.98 3.56
N THR A 130 -22.97 11.53 3.91
CA THR A 130 -23.13 12.96 4.18
C THR A 130 -22.26 13.41 5.38
N ARG A 131 -22.15 12.57 6.41
CA ARG A 131 -21.28 12.84 7.56
C ARG A 131 -19.79 12.76 7.23
N MET A 132 -19.42 12.11 6.13
CA MET A 132 -18.05 12.01 5.68
C MET A 132 -17.61 13.15 4.75
N ILE A 133 -18.46 14.16 4.54
CA ILE A 133 -18.11 15.33 3.72
C ILE A 133 -17.14 16.23 4.49
N VAL A 134 -16.01 16.51 3.88
CA VAL A 134 -15.04 17.52 4.31
C VAL A 134 -15.21 18.74 3.41
N PRO A 135 -15.46 19.93 3.98
CA PRO A 135 -15.73 21.15 3.18
C PRO A 135 -14.57 21.57 2.30
N ASN A 136 -13.35 21.37 2.77
CA ASN A 136 -12.14 21.68 2.00
C ASN A 136 -11.03 20.65 2.27
N LEU A 137 -10.80 19.79 1.31
CA LEU A 137 -9.76 18.77 1.35
C LEU A 137 -8.35 19.37 1.46
N LEU A 138 -8.15 20.56 0.87
CA LEU A 138 -6.82 21.18 0.77
C LEU A 138 -6.28 21.72 2.10
N VAL A 139 -7.12 21.83 3.13
CA VAL A 139 -6.70 22.21 4.49
C VAL A 139 -6.57 21.02 5.43
N MET A 140 -6.80 19.82 4.94
CA MET A 140 -6.68 18.60 5.72
C MET A 140 -5.21 18.20 5.85
N ASP A 141 -4.70 18.06 7.08
CA ASP A 141 -3.28 17.81 7.36
C ASP A 141 -2.75 16.55 6.64
N GLU A 142 -3.50 15.46 6.71
CA GLU A 142 -3.10 14.21 6.05
C GLU A 142 -3.04 14.36 4.54
N PHE A 143 -3.96 15.14 3.96
CA PHE A 143 -3.95 15.37 2.51
C PHE A 143 -2.77 16.24 2.10
N GLN A 144 -2.51 17.33 2.81
CA GLN A 144 -1.36 18.20 2.55
C GLN A 144 -0.04 17.47 2.71
N ARG A 145 0.08 16.63 3.72
CA ARG A 145 1.31 15.93 4.04
C ARG A 145 1.63 14.78 3.08
N TYR A 146 0.61 14.06 2.61
CA TYR A 146 0.81 12.79 1.90
C TYR A 146 0.32 12.79 0.46
N CYS A 147 -0.49 13.74 0.05
CA CYS A 147 -1.11 13.74 -1.26
C CYS A 147 -0.69 14.94 -2.13
N ILE A 148 -0.86 14.76 -3.44
CA ILE A 148 -0.73 15.84 -4.43
C ILE A 148 -2.11 16.08 -5.03
N PRO A 149 -2.65 17.30 -5.01
CA PRO A 149 -3.94 17.61 -5.59
C PRO A 149 -4.02 17.25 -7.08
N PHE A 150 -5.17 16.80 -7.55
CA PHE A 150 -5.42 16.63 -8.99
C PHE A 150 -5.39 17.97 -9.74
N ASN A 151 -5.88 19.02 -9.10
CA ASN A 151 -5.82 20.39 -9.60
C ASN A 151 -5.27 21.32 -8.50
N PRO A 152 -3.96 21.58 -8.47
CA PRO A 152 -3.33 22.35 -7.41
C PRO A 152 -3.72 23.86 -7.42
N GLN A 153 -4.36 24.36 -8.47
CA GLN A 153 -4.72 25.77 -8.61
C GLN A 153 -6.09 26.11 -7.98
N GLN A 154 -6.81 25.12 -7.46
CA GLN A 154 -8.13 25.36 -6.88
C GLN A 154 -8.01 25.74 -5.40
N PRO A 155 -8.68 26.80 -4.95
CA PRO A 155 -8.58 27.29 -3.57
C PRO A 155 -9.38 26.45 -2.56
N VAL A 156 -10.43 25.79 -3.01
CA VAL A 156 -11.33 24.97 -2.17
C VAL A 156 -11.72 23.70 -2.92
N GLU A 157 -11.62 22.56 -2.26
CA GLU A 157 -12.00 21.26 -2.81
C GLU A 157 -12.80 20.47 -1.78
N PRO A 158 -14.14 20.51 -1.82
CA PRO A 158 -14.95 19.64 -0.99
C PRO A 158 -14.78 18.19 -1.42
N ALA A 159 -14.79 17.27 -0.45
CA ALA A 159 -14.56 15.86 -0.71
C ALA A 159 -15.36 14.97 0.24
N ILE A 160 -15.61 13.73 -0.16
CA ILE A 160 -15.99 12.66 0.75
C ILE A 160 -14.70 11.99 1.23
N VAL A 161 -14.48 11.91 2.53
CA VAL A 161 -13.29 11.30 3.15
C VAL A 161 -13.75 10.21 4.09
N ILE A 162 -13.47 8.96 3.75
CA ILE A 162 -13.87 7.80 4.53
C ILE A 162 -12.63 7.21 5.21
N PRO A 163 -12.49 7.38 6.54
CA PRO A 163 -11.45 6.71 7.31
C PRO A 163 -11.87 5.27 7.61
N PHE A 164 -10.92 4.34 7.52
CA PHE A 164 -11.11 2.94 7.90
C PHE A 164 -9.77 2.30 8.29
N SER A 165 -9.83 1.16 8.93
CA SER A 165 -8.69 0.28 9.19
C SER A 165 -8.89 -1.05 8.48
N THR A 166 -7.81 -1.78 8.30
CA THR A 166 -7.83 -3.12 7.71
C THR A 166 -7.05 -4.08 8.58
N THR A 167 -7.42 -5.34 8.56
CA THR A 167 -6.78 -6.39 9.36
C THR A 167 -6.76 -7.73 8.61
N ILE A 168 -5.88 -8.63 9.05
CA ILE A 168 -5.84 -10.03 8.64
C ILE A 168 -5.82 -10.87 9.93
N ASN A 169 -6.90 -10.86 10.66
CA ASN A 169 -7.05 -11.65 11.88
C ASN A 169 -8.08 -12.76 11.70
N PHE A 170 -7.82 -13.87 12.34
CA PHE A 170 -8.80 -14.97 12.38
C PHE A 170 -10.09 -14.53 13.08
N GLY A 171 -11.23 -14.82 12.47
CA GLY A 171 -12.56 -14.51 13.01
C GLY A 171 -13.00 -13.05 12.85
N GLU A 172 -12.21 -12.22 12.20
CA GLU A 172 -12.55 -10.85 11.82
C GLU A 172 -12.68 -10.72 10.31
N ASN A 173 -13.55 -9.81 9.87
CA ASN A 173 -13.56 -9.42 8.46
C ASN A 173 -12.42 -8.45 8.16
N PHE A 174 -12.26 -8.11 6.90
CA PHE A 174 -11.20 -7.22 6.43
C PHE A 174 -11.12 -5.87 7.16
N PHE A 175 -12.22 -5.37 7.72
CA PHE A 175 -12.29 -4.11 8.45
C PHE A 175 -12.18 -4.25 9.98
N GLY A 176 -11.88 -5.45 10.49
CA GLY A 176 -11.71 -5.70 11.94
C GLY A 176 -13.00 -5.88 12.72
N TRP A 177 -14.13 -6.14 12.04
CA TRP A 177 -15.36 -6.55 12.68
C TRP A 177 -15.40 -8.08 12.85
N PRO A 178 -16.07 -8.60 13.85
CA PRO A 178 -16.33 -10.04 13.91
C PRO A 178 -16.93 -10.55 12.61
N ALA A 179 -16.33 -11.56 12.02
CA ALA A 179 -16.76 -12.09 10.73
C ALA A 179 -18.18 -12.65 10.81
N GLY A 180 -19.02 -12.26 9.86
CA GLY A 180 -20.38 -12.71 9.70
C GLY A 180 -20.60 -13.37 8.34
N GLY A 181 -21.76 -13.98 8.13
CA GLY A 181 -22.09 -14.56 6.83
C GLY A 181 -22.07 -13.52 5.71
N GLY A 182 -21.26 -13.78 4.67
CA GLY A 182 -21.12 -12.88 3.53
C GLY A 182 -19.99 -11.85 3.65
N ASP A 183 -19.26 -11.82 4.75
CA ASP A 183 -18.04 -11.02 4.87
C ASP A 183 -16.90 -11.63 4.06
N ASN A 184 -16.00 -10.77 3.58
CA ASN A 184 -14.74 -11.18 2.97
C ASN A 184 -13.58 -10.95 3.94
N ASP A 185 -12.67 -11.92 4.01
CA ASP A 185 -11.45 -11.88 4.79
C ASP A 185 -10.28 -12.44 3.98
N TYR A 186 -9.09 -12.28 4.48
CA TYR A 186 -7.89 -12.91 3.95
C TYR A 186 -7.48 -14.13 4.77
N ASP A 187 -6.73 -15.03 4.15
CA ASP A 187 -6.18 -16.18 4.85
C ASP A 187 -5.21 -15.72 5.94
N SER A 188 -5.60 -15.93 7.19
CA SER A 188 -4.82 -15.57 8.37
C SER A 188 -3.59 -16.45 8.61
N THR A 189 -3.39 -17.52 7.83
CA THR A 189 -2.19 -18.35 7.88
C THR A 189 -1.04 -17.74 7.09
N HIS A 190 -1.34 -16.86 6.16
CA HIS A 190 -0.33 -16.13 5.39
C HIS A 190 0.40 -15.09 6.23
N PHE A 191 1.67 -14.87 5.93
CA PHE A 191 2.47 -13.81 6.54
C PHE A 191 2.96 -12.80 5.50
N ALA A 192 3.38 -11.62 5.96
CA ALA A 192 3.90 -10.53 5.15
C ALA A 192 3.01 -10.19 3.94
N THR A 193 1.67 -10.22 4.14
CA THR A 193 0.69 -9.95 3.07
C THR A 193 0.77 -8.50 2.62
N LYS A 194 1.07 -8.31 1.35
CA LYS A 194 1.31 -6.99 0.75
C LYS A 194 0.42 -6.72 -0.44
N VAL A 195 0.19 -5.46 -0.69
CA VAL A 195 -0.57 -4.96 -1.83
C VAL A 195 0.22 -5.19 -3.12
N ARG A 196 -0.45 -5.71 -4.13
CA ARG A 196 0.00 -5.78 -5.52
C ARG A 196 -0.63 -4.66 -6.34
N SER A 197 -1.95 -4.57 -6.29
CA SER A 197 -2.70 -3.48 -6.90
C SER A 197 -3.96 -3.18 -6.11
N VAL A 198 -4.52 -1.99 -6.30
CA VAL A 198 -5.72 -1.51 -5.63
C VAL A 198 -6.70 -0.93 -6.62
N GLY A 199 -7.98 -0.94 -6.26
CA GLY A 199 -9.03 -0.31 -7.01
C GLY A 199 -10.23 0.05 -6.15
N VAL A 200 -11.08 0.91 -6.69
CA VAL A 200 -12.33 1.32 -6.07
C VAL A 200 -13.44 1.23 -7.10
N TRP A 201 -14.56 0.70 -6.69
CA TRP A 201 -15.75 0.55 -7.50
C TRP A 201 -16.93 1.27 -6.85
N PHE A 202 -17.63 2.09 -7.63
CA PHE A 202 -18.85 2.76 -7.22
C PHE A 202 -20.08 2.05 -7.80
N ALA A 203 -20.79 1.32 -6.98
CA ALA A 203 -22.02 0.66 -7.39
C ALA A 203 -23.12 1.69 -7.70
N ASN A 204 -23.84 1.50 -8.79
CA ASN A 204 -24.87 2.41 -9.31
C ASN A 204 -24.36 3.74 -9.91
N TYR A 205 -23.06 3.96 -9.98
CA TYR A 205 -22.53 5.23 -10.50
C TYR A 205 -22.82 5.43 -11.99
N ASN A 206 -22.90 4.35 -12.77
CA ASN A 206 -23.29 4.39 -14.20
C ASN A 206 -24.62 5.12 -14.44
N ASN A 207 -25.57 5.03 -13.51
CA ASN A 207 -26.86 5.70 -13.59
C ASN A 207 -26.77 7.20 -13.28
N LEU A 208 -25.65 7.65 -12.72
CA LEU A 208 -25.37 9.06 -12.42
C LEU A 208 -24.61 9.74 -13.57
N VAL A 209 -24.00 8.97 -14.45
CA VAL A 209 -23.27 9.48 -15.61
C VAL A 209 -24.23 10.22 -16.52
N GLY A 210 -23.86 11.40 -16.95
CA GLY A 210 -24.73 12.35 -17.61
C GLY A 210 -25.00 13.57 -16.72
N GLY A 211 -25.60 14.61 -17.27
CA GLY A 211 -25.85 15.86 -16.53
C GLY A 211 -24.60 16.47 -15.89
N GLY A 212 -23.44 16.34 -16.55
CA GLY A 212 -22.18 16.92 -16.09
C GLY A 212 -21.31 16.02 -15.19
N MET A 213 -21.78 14.86 -14.79
CA MET A 213 -20.96 13.91 -14.02
C MET A 213 -19.86 13.28 -14.90
N VAL A 214 -18.66 13.19 -14.33
CA VAL A 214 -17.52 12.57 -14.99
C VAL A 214 -17.70 11.06 -15.05
N ASN A 215 -17.48 10.46 -16.22
CA ASN A 215 -17.67 9.03 -16.41
C ASN A 215 -16.75 8.16 -15.54
N THR A 216 -15.50 8.54 -15.38
CA THR A 216 -14.52 7.82 -14.55
C THR A 216 -13.85 8.78 -13.58
N PRO A 217 -14.47 9.05 -12.41
CA PRO A 217 -13.91 9.98 -11.44
C PRO A 217 -12.61 9.46 -10.86
N ARG A 218 -11.76 10.37 -10.41
CA ARG A 218 -10.50 10.01 -9.75
C ARG A 218 -10.65 10.07 -8.24
N VAL A 219 -9.98 9.13 -7.58
CA VAL A 219 -9.96 9.00 -6.12
C VAL A 219 -8.54 8.87 -5.60
N TYR A 220 -8.38 9.08 -4.29
CA TYR A 220 -7.14 8.75 -3.58
C TYR A 220 -7.42 7.62 -2.58
N LEU A 221 -6.49 6.70 -2.47
CA LEU A 221 -6.42 5.71 -1.40
C LEU A 221 -5.09 5.88 -0.66
N VAL A 222 -5.15 6.24 0.61
CA VAL A 222 -4.00 6.71 1.38
C VAL A 222 -3.85 5.90 2.66
N PRO A 223 -2.78 5.10 2.82
CA PRO A 223 -2.43 4.48 4.08
C PRO A 223 -1.73 5.51 4.98
N VAL A 224 -2.45 6.09 5.92
CA VAL A 224 -1.94 7.11 6.84
C VAL A 224 -1.55 6.56 8.21
N GLY A 225 -1.95 5.32 8.51
CA GLY A 225 -1.57 4.62 9.72
C GLY A 225 -0.26 3.84 9.58
N ALA A 226 -0.02 2.96 10.54
CA ALA A 226 1.08 2.02 10.48
C ALA A 226 0.71 0.80 9.65
N ASP A 227 1.65 0.32 8.85
CA ASP A 227 1.56 -0.97 8.19
C ASP A 227 1.81 -2.07 9.25
N VAL A 228 0.93 -3.03 9.34
CA VAL A 228 1.06 -4.19 10.22
C VAL A 228 1.20 -5.44 9.36
N MET A 229 2.12 -6.32 9.72
CA MET A 229 2.30 -7.58 9.00
C MET A 229 2.52 -8.72 9.98
N ARG A 230 1.93 -9.88 9.68
CA ARG A 230 2.19 -11.11 10.41
C ARG A 230 3.62 -11.57 10.13
N THR A 231 4.30 -12.05 11.16
CA THR A 231 5.63 -12.65 11.03
C THR A 231 5.50 -14.12 10.63
N PRO A 232 6.50 -14.70 9.95
CA PRO A 232 6.59 -16.12 9.75
C PRO A 232 6.85 -16.78 11.12
N SER A 233 5.81 -17.28 11.74
CA SER A 233 5.88 -17.91 13.06
C SER A 233 4.88 -19.06 13.11
N SER A 234 5.27 -20.14 13.76
CA SER A 234 4.37 -21.26 14.10
C SER A 234 3.24 -20.84 15.07
N ASN A 235 3.41 -19.72 15.76
CA ASN A 235 2.39 -19.13 16.62
C ASN A 235 1.64 -18.04 15.84
N SER A 236 0.45 -18.35 15.44
CA SER A 236 -0.39 -17.62 14.49
C SER A 236 -0.87 -16.22 14.93
N GLY A 237 -0.12 -15.47 15.70
CA GLY A 237 -0.56 -14.16 16.21
C GLY A 237 0.50 -13.08 16.26
N GLU A 238 1.75 -13.38 16.00
CA GLU A 238 2.81 -12.38 16.09
C GLU A 238 2.80 -11.46 14.87
N THR A 239 2.84 -10.16 15.13
CA THR A 239 2.87 -9.11 14.10
C THR A 239 4.01 -8.15 14.35
N ARG A 240 4.44 -7.47 13.29
CA ARG A 240 5.33 -6.32 13.36
C ARG A 240 4.63 -5.11 12.75
N GLU A 241 4.89 -3.96 13.36
CA GLU A 241 4.38 -2.67 12.92
C GLU A 241 5.50 -1.88 12.21
N TRP A 242 5.14 -1.25 11.09
CA TRP A 242 6.05 -0.49 10.25
C TRP A 242 5.49 0.91 9.97
N ARG A 243 6.31 1.95 10.21
CA ARG A 243 5.95 3.33 9.92
C ARG A 243 6.67 3.83 8.66
N ILE A 244 6.21 3.38 7.52
CA ILE A 244 6.90 3.60 6.24
C ILE A 244 6.93 5.09 5.87
N LEU A 245 5.85 5.82 6.14
CA LEU A 245 5.77 7.25 5.79
C LEU A 245 6.78 8.11 6.55
N ASP A 246 7.10 7.73 7.79
CA ASP A 246 8.01 8.49 8.64
C ASP A 246 9.47 8.08 8.45
N GLN A 247 9.73 6.88 7.95
CA GLN A 247 11.06 6.29 7.92
C GLN A 247 11.71 6.28 6.53
N ALA A 248 11.03 6.70 5.49
CA ALA A 248 11.53 6.65 4.10
C ALA A 248 12.17 5.29 3.73
N ILE A 249 11.58 4.20 4.19
CA ILE A 249 12.07 2.86 3.91
C ILE A 249 11.73 2.50 2.47
N PRO A 250 12.70 2.06 1.66
CA PRO A 250 12.38 1.53 0.35
C PRO A 250 11.58 0.23 0.51
N VAL A 251 10.41 0.21 -0.08
CA VAL A 251 9.56 -0.98 -0.11
C VAL A 251 10.03 -1.86 -1.27
N PRO A 252 10.52 -3.07 -1.01
CA PRO A 252 11.02 -3.95 -2.05
C PRO A 252 9.89 -4.46 -2.95
N PHE A 253 10.28 -4.89 -4.14
CA PHE A 253 9.38 -5.58 -5.06
C PHE A 253 9.54 -7.10 -4.88
N PRO A 254 8.48 -7.87 -5.15
CA PRO A 254 8.60 -9.32 -5.27
C PRO A 254 9.61 -9.69 -6.36
N LEU A 255 10.48 -10.63 -6.07
CA LEU A 255 11.57 -11.05 -6.94
C LEU A 255 11.36 -12.43 -7.59
N ALA A 256 10.15 -12.96 -7.59
CA ALA A 256 9.88 -14.18 -8.33
C ALA A 256 10.04 -13.91 -9.84
N VAL A 257 10.71 -14.83 -10.53
CA VAL A 257 10.99 -14.68 -11.98
C VAL A 257 9.71 -14.49 -12.79
N GLY A 258 8.62 -15.15 -12.38
CA GLY A 258 7.31 -14.98 -12.99
C GLY A 258 6.72 -13.58 -12.80
N ASP A 259 7.08 -12.91 -11.72
CA ASP A 259 6.59 -11.56 -11.42
C ASP A 259 7.32 -10.50 -12.25
N LEU A 260 8.59 -10.70 -12.53
CA LEU A 260 9.39 -9.82 -13.38
C LEU A 260 8.89 -9.78 -14.83
N SER A 261 8.31 -10.86 -15.30
CA SER A 261 7.70 -10.96 -16.63
C SER A 261 6.24 -10.50 -16.68
N ASN A 262 5.62 -10.29 -15.53
CA ASN A 262 4.22 -9.88 -15.44
C ASN A 262 4.11 -8.36 -15.44
N PRO A 263 3.46 -7.75 -16.45
CA PRO A 263 3.32 -6.29 -16.53
C PRO A 263 2.72 -5.62 -15.28
N SER A 264 1.92 -6.36 -14.51
CA SER A 264 1.33 -5.85 -13.27
C SER A 264 2.32 -5.68 -12.12
N TRP A 265 3.49 -6.25 -12.22
CA TRP A 265 4.57 -6.10 -11.26
C TRP A 265 5.61 -5.06 -11.68
N ILE A 266 5.53 -4.53 -12.88
CA ILE A 266 6.44 -3.50 -13.32
C ILE A 266 6.32 -2.33 -12.35
N PRO A 267 7.41 -1.94 -11.69
CA PRO A 267 7.43 -0.69 -10.95
C PRO A 267 7.00 0.38 -11.93
N ILE A 268 6.11 1.24 -11.49
CA ILE A 268 5.68 2.36 -12.31
C ILE A 268 6.96 3.11 -12.64
N ASN A 269 7.42 2.93 -13.85
CA ASN A 269 8.43 3.76 -14.47
C ASN A 269 7.77 5.11 -14.74
N ASP A 270 7.24 5.68 -13.67
CA ASP A 270 6.68 6.99 -13.74
C ASP A 270 7.87 7.93 -13.74
N SER A 271 8.26 8.32 -14.93
CA SER A 271 9.21 9.42 -15.15
C SER A 271 8.78 10.72 -14.44
N LEU A 272 7.66 10.70 -13.75
CA LEU A 272 7.06 11.86 -13.13
C LEU A 272 7.67 12.26 -11.79
N SER A 273 8.39 11.44 -11.11
CA SER A 273 9.35 11.85 -10.09
C SER A 273 9.91 10.64 -9.32
N GLY A 274 11.21 10.63 -9.06
CA GLY A 274 11.85 9.67 -8.17
C GLY A 274 11.24 9.59 -6.76
N ASP A 275 10.47 10.58 -6.35
CA ASP A 275 9.82 10.64 -5.05
C ASP A 275 8.66 9.63 -4.89
N PHE A 276 7.96 9.28 -5.97
CA PHE A 276 6.85 8.33 -5.90
C PHE A 276 7.30 6.89 -5.71
N VAL A 277 8.43 6.53 -6.29
CA VAL A 277 8.97 5.18 -6.19
C VAL A 277 9.48 4.92 -4.78
N ALA A 278 10.02 5.95 -4.10
CA ALA A 278 10.70 5.78 -2.83
C ALA A 278 9.76 5.56 -1.63
N THR A 279 8.55 6.08 -1.63
CA THR A 279 7.74 6.14 -0.40
C THR A 279 6.39 5.46 -0.46
N ARG A 280 5.84 5.18 -1.63
CA ARG A 280 4.53 4.55 -1.79
C ARG A 280 3.45 5.13 -0.88
N ARG A 281 3.36 6.46 -0.88
CA ARG A 281 2.56 7.21 0.08
C ARG A 281 1.07 7.11 -0.17
N PHE A 282 0.66 7.05 -1.43
CA PHE A 282 -0.75 7.00 -1.81
C PHE A 282 -0.93 6.46 -3.22
N ALA A 283 -2.14 5.95 -3.51
CA ALA A 283 -2.63 5.69 -4.84
C ALA A 283 -3.63 6.78 -5.25
N ARG A 284 -3.54 7.25 -6.50
CA ARG A 284 -4.55 8.10 -7.12
C ARG A 284 -4.90 7.53 -8.48
N PHE A 285 -6.15 7.17 -8.67
CA PHE A 285 -6.58 6.41 -9.83
C PHE A 285 -8.05 6.70 -10.18
N ARG A 286 -8.50 6.17 -11.30
CA ARG A 286 -9.91 6.25 -11.70
C ARG A 286 -10.70 5.17 -10.98
N ALA A 287 -11.85 5.55 -10.41
CA ALA A 287 -12.80 4.61 -9.88
C ALA A 287 -13.59 3.95 -11.01
N TYR A 288 -13.99 2.71 -10.78
CA TYR A 288 -14.85 1.95 -11.68
C TYR A 288 -16.31 2.02 -11.25
N HIS A 289 -17.19 1.61 -12.14
CA HIS A 289 -18.62 1.49 -11.89
C HIS A 289 -19.22 0.35 -12.72
N ASP A 290 -20.48 0.01 -12.48
CA ASP A 290 -21.18 -1.15 -13.07
C ASP A 290 -21.49 -0.99 -14.57
N SER A 291 -20.56 -0.62 -15.38
CA SER A 291 -20.74 -0.52 -16.84
C SER A 291 -20.51 -1.84 -17.58
N GLY A 292 -20.78 -2.96 -16.95
CA GLY A 292 -20.91 -4.25 -17.58
C GLY A 292 -19.72 -5.19 -17.43
N ASN A 293 -18.50 -4.88 -17.81
CA ASN A 293 -17.43 -5.88 -17.88
C ASN A 293 -16.23 -5.50 -17.01
N PHE A 294 -16.44 -5.36 -15.70
CA PHE A 294 -15.31 -5.21 -14.79
C PHE A 294 -14.55 -6.53 -14.70
N ASN A 295 -13.40 -6.59 -15.36
CA ASN A 295 -12.45 -7.68 -15.20
C ASN A 295 -11.27 -7.18 -14.36
N PRO A 296 -11.12 -7.66 -13.13
CA PRO A 296 -10.02 -7.25 -12.25
C PRO A 296 -8.64 -7.53 -12.85
N ALA A 297 -8.50 -8.57 -13.66
CA ALA A 297 -7.25 -8.93 -14.31
C ALA A 297 -6.85 -7.96 -15.42
N GLU A 298 -7.83 -7.36 -16.10
CA GLU A 298 -7.62 -6.40 -17.19
C GLU A 298 -7.62 -4.95 -16.69
N THR A 299 -8.24 -4.71 -15.55
CA THR A 299 -8.43 -3.38 -14.97
C THR A 299 -7.53 -3.16 -13.76
N ILE A 300 -6.26 -3.42 -13.90
CA ILE A 300 -5.28 -3.04 -12.89
C ILE A 300 -5.23 -1.53 -12.82
N THR A 301 -5.68 -1.04 -11.70
CA THR A 301 -6.00 0.35 -11.58
C THR A 301 -4.83 1.13 -11.07
N ASP A 302 -4.16 0.64 -10.05
CA ASP A 302 -3.00 1.32 -9.52
C ASP A 302 -2.06 0.37 -8.77
N THR A 303 -0.78 0.45 -9.10
CA THR A 303 0.30 -0.33 -8.47
C THR A 303 1.21 0.53 -7.59
N ARG A 304 0.89 1.82 -7.36
CA ARG A 304 1.73 2.72 -6.55
C ARG A 304 1.89 2.28 -5.12
N LEU A 305 0.93 1.52 -4.59
CA LEU A 305 0.99 0.94 -3.25
C LEU A 305 1.63 -0.45 -3.21
N ILE A 306 2.17 -0.94 -4.31
CA ILE A 306 2.82 -2.26 -4.35
C ILE A 306 3.86 -2.39 -3.25
N GLY A 307 3.84 -3.50 -2.55
CA GLY A 307 4.73 -3.78 -1.43
C GLY A 307 4.31 -3.19 -0.09
N ARG A 308 3.31 -2.29 -0.03
CA ARG A 308 2.72 -1.86 1.24
C ARG A 308 1.89 -3.00 1.85
N SER A 309 1.85 -3.08 3.18
CA SER A 309 0.96 -4.04 3.82
C SER A 309 -0.51 -3.75 3.47
N VAL A 310 -1.28 -4.79 3.25
CA VAL A 310 -2.74 -4.67 3.15
C VAL A 310 -3.36 -4.38 4.51
N TRP A 311 -2.71 -4.79 5.60
CA TRP A 311 -3.13 -4.47 6.96
C TRP A 311 -2.53 -3.13 7.39
N ASN A 312 -3.37 -2.12 7.51
CA ASN A 312 -2.97 -0.80 7.96
C ASN A 312 -3.92 -0.28 9.04
N THR A 313 -3.39 0.35 10.05
CA THR A 313 -4.19 0.85 11.19
C THR A 313 -5.12 2.00 10.82
N ARG A 314 -4.84 2.71 9.73
CA ARG A 314 -5.72 3.77 9.23
C ARG A 314 -5.50 4.04 7.75
N TRP A 315 -6.55 3.84 6.97
CA TRP A 315 -6.66 4.25 5.58
C TRP A 315 -7.58 5.47 5.46
N LEU A 316 -7.38 6.23 4.39
CA LEU A 316 -8.32 7.24 3.92
C LEU A 316 -8.69 6.93 2.47
N LEU A 317 -9.98 6.75 2.20
CA LEU A 317 -10.51 6.85 0.86
C LEU A 317 -11.03 8.27 0.65
N ILE A 318 -10.49 8.97 -0.34
CA ILE A 318 -10.80 10.38 -0.60
C ILE A 318 -11.41 10.49 -2.00
N ILE A 319 -12.60 11.06 -2.07
CA ILE A 319 -13.34 11.28 -3.31
C ILE A 319 -13.55 12.78 -3.46
N PRO A 320 -12.69 13.50 -4.21
CA PRO A 320 -12.82 14.93 -4.40
C PRO A 320 -14.03 15.29 -5.26
N GLY A 321 -14.76 16.32 -4.90
CA GLY A 321 -15.96 16.77 -5.63
C GLY A 321 -15.65 17.23 -7.05
N GLY A 322 -14.51 17.87 -7.27
CA GLY A 322 -14.08 18.33 -8.58
C GLY A 322 -13.72 17.22 -9.56
N THR A 323 -13.53 15.98 -9.09
CA THR A 323 -13.36 14.82 -9.97
C THR A 323 -14.68 14.17 -10.37
N LEU A 324 -15.75 14.50 -9.66
CA LEU A 324 -17.11 14.01 -9.93
C LEU A 324 -17.86 14.90 -10.92
N HIS A 325 -17.76 16.22 -10.75
CA HIS A 325 -18.50 17.22 -11.52
C HIS A 325 -17.76 18.56 -11.54
N SER A 326 -18.00 19.39 -12.57
CA SER A 326 -17.43 20.75 -12.64
C SER A 326 -17.90 21.64 -11.49
N ASP A 327 -19.17 21.56 -11.08
CA ASP A 327 -19.64 22.04 -9.79
C ASP A 327 -19.40 20.95 -8.75
N ARG A 328 -18.42 21.20 -7.86
CA ARG A 328 -17.94 20.25 -6.87
C ARG A 328 -19.00 19.84 -5.86
N ASN A 329 -19.79 20.81 -5.41
CA ASN A 329 -20.87 20.56 -4.44
C ASN A 329 -21.99 19.73 -5.09
N GLU A 330 -22.36 20.07 -6.32
CA GLU A 330 -23.33 19.27 -7.10
C GLU A 330 -22.80 17.84 -7.29
N GLY A 331 -21.51 17.68 -7.63
CA GLY A 331 -20.88 16.38 -7.76
C GLY A 331 -21.05 15.50 -6.52
N ILE A 332 -20.74 16.03 -5.35
CA ILE A 332 -20.89 15.32 -4.07
C ILE A 332 -22.37 15.02 -3.77
N GLN A 333 -23.25 16.01 -3.94
CA GLN A 333 -24.67 15.83 -3.68
C GLN A 333 -25.30 14.80 -4.61
N ARG A 334 -24.92 14.82 -5.87
CA ARG A 334 -25.40 13.83 -6.85
C ARG A 334 -24.85 12.45 -6.60
N PHE A 335 -23.59 12.36 -6.20
CA PHE A 335 -22.97 11.09 -5.80
C PHE A 335 -23.71 10.42 -4.64
N ILE A 336 -24.12 11.20 -3.63
CA ILE A 336 -24.80 10.70 -2.42
C ILE A 336 -26.30 10.51 -2.66
N ASN A 337 -26.96 11.53 -3.21
CA ASN A 337 -28.42 11.66 -3.20
C ASN A 337 -29.09 11.50 -4.56
N GLY A 338 -28.31 11.26 -5.62
CA GLY A 338 -28.84 11.13 -6.98
C GLY A 338 -29.11 12.47 -7.66
N ALA A 339 -29.83 12.40 -8.78
CA ALA A 339 -30.10 13.54 -9.62
C ALA A 339 -31.11 14.53 -9.00
N LEU A 340 -30.94 15.82 -9.30
CA LEU A 340 -31.91 16.85 -8.91
C LEU A 340 -33.10 16.78 -9.86
N LEU A 341 -34.29 16.59 -9.29
CA LEU A 341 -35.55 16.59 -10.00
C LEU A 341 -36.09 18.01 -10.25
N PRO A 342 -37.01 18.19 -11.23
CA PRO A 342 -37.66 19.48 -11.46
C PRO A 342 -38.42 20.02 -10.23
N THR A 343 -38.76 19.13 -9.31
CA THR A 343 -39.41 19.47 -8.02
C THR A 343 -38.47 20.10 -6.98
N GLY A 344 -37.18 20.23 -7.29
CA GLY A 344 -36.16 20.69 -6.34
C GLY A 344 -35.71 19.63 -5.33
N LYS A 345 -36.27 18.42 -5.39
CA LYS A 345 -35.84 17.27 -4.57
C LYS A 345 -34.89 16.37 -5.33
N ARG A 346 -34.06 15.60 -4.63
CA ARG A 346 -33.24 14.57 -5.25
C ARG A 346 -34.00 13.25 -5.34
N ASP A 347 -33.66 12.45 -6.37
CA ASP A 347 -34.35 11.18 -6.64
C ASP A 347 -33.95 10.06 -5.68
N GLY A 348 -32.92 10.27 -4.88
CA GLY A 348 -32.43 9.28 -3.91
C GLY A 348 -31.59 8.15 -4.51
N ASN A 349 -31.29 8.20 -5.81
CA ASN A 349 -30.59 7.16 -6.55
C ASN A 349 -29.08 7.43 -6.66
N GLY A 350 -28.44 7.79 -5.56
CA GLY A 350 -26.98 7.94 -5.49
C GLY A 350 -26.22 6.63 -5.58
N VAL A 351 -24.93 6.68 -5.27
CA VAL A 351 -24.09 5.49 -5.18
C VAL A 351 -24.59 4.58 -4.06
N THR A 352 -24.85 3.33 -4.40
CA THR A 352 -25.47 2.37 -3.47
C THR A 352 -24.46 1.63 -2.60
N ASP A 353 -23.19 1.55 -3.04
CA ASP A 353 -22.09 0.96 -2.32
C ASP A 353 -20.77 1.47 -2.88
N ILE A 354 -19.74 1.48 -2.04
CA ILE A 354 -18.35 1.67 -2.44
C ILE A 354 -17.61 0.39 -2.11
N LYS A 355 -17.03 -0.24 -3.13
CA LYS A 355 -16.27 -1.48 -2.96
C LYS A 355 -14.79 -1.20 -3.16
N LEU A 356 -13.99 -1.63 -2.22
CA LEU A 356 -12.54 -1.66 -2.35
C LEU A 356 -12.13 -2.96 -3.03
N PHE A 357 -11.14 -2.85 -3.87
CA PHE A 357 -10.51 -3.96 -4.54
C PHE A 357 -9.04 -4.00 -4.15
N PHE A 358 -8.59 -5.15 -3.64
CA PHE A 358 -7.19 -5.39 -3.34
C PHE A 358 -6.73 -6.68 -4.00
N GLN A 359 -5.72 -6.58 -4.82
CA GLN A 359 -4.93 -7.73 -5.23
C GLN A 359 -3.67 -7.76 -4.37
N THR A 360 -3.40 -8.88 -3.73
CA THR A 360 -2.31 -9.02 -2.76
C THR A 360 -1.39 -10.18 -3.12
N TYR A 361 -0.23 -10.18 -2.51
CA TYR A 361 0.66 -11.31 -2.45
C TYR A 361 1.10 -11.55 -1.00
N ALA A 362 1.25 -12.80 -0.65
CA ALA A 362 1.64 -13.25 0.69
C ALA A 362 2.54 -14.47 0.60
N TYR A 363 3.08 -14.87 1.71
CA TYR A 363 3.92 -16.05 1.81
C TYR A 363 3.35 -17.01 2.85
N SER A 364 3.51 -18.31 2.59
CA SER A 364 3.13 -19.38 3.51
C SER A 364 4.34 -20.27 3.73
N GLY A 365 4.79 -20.38 4.95
CA GLY A 365 5.92 -21.23 5.33
C GLY A 365 6.08 -21.22 6.85
N ASN A 366 6.73 -22.24 7.38
CA ASN A 366 6.97 -22.43 8.82
C ASN A 366 8.43 -22.22 9.19
#